data_5537a6e7304c4bd0f640dffa52b8aaf6
#
_entry.id   5537a6e7304c4bd0f640dffa52b8aaf6
#
_cell.length_a   1.000
_cell.length_b   1.000
_cell.length_c   1.000
_cell.angle_alpha   90.00
_cell.angle_beta   90.00
_cell.angle_gamma   90.00
#
_symmetry.space_group_name_H-M   'P 1'
#
loop_
_entity.id
_entity.type
_entity.pdbx_description
1 polymer ?
#
loop_
_entity_poly.entity_id
_entity_poly.type
_entity_poly.pdbx_seq_one_letter_code
_entity_poly.pdbx_strand_id
1 'polypeptide(L)'
;GQTVLIHQHLDASLFMMTTKTLLQNLTEAGASPERVFSEANKYLCENNEIGMFVTAFMGILELDTGRFTYVNAGHNPPLFRKAGGRYSWLKSPPGFVLGGMEGTRYRERELLFQAGDRLFLYTDGVTEALNLREELFSDLRLEETLNADVAREMDVTTLLKHVQSEIDRFTDGADQADDITM
;
A
#
# COMPACT_ATOMS: atom_id res chain seq x y z
N GLY A 1 -19.88 24.03 -14.31
CA GLY A 1 -18.54 23.48 -14.10
C GLY A 1 -18.33 22.94 -12.69
N GLN A 2 -18.99 23.52 -11.68
CA GLN A 2 -18.84 23.08 -10.28
C GLN A 2 -19.59 21.76 -9.98
N THR A 3 -20.67 21.48 -10.67
CA THR A 3 -21.50 20.28 -10.43
C THR A 3 -20.78 18.99 -10.82
N VAL A 4 -19.94 19.01 -11.86
CA VAL A 4 -19.20 17.84 -12.36
C VAL A 4 -18.10 17.41 -11.40
N LEU A 5 -17.35 18.38 -10.82
CA LEU A 5 -16.28 18.09 -9.84
C LEU A 5 -16.82 17.47 -8.53
N ILE A 6 -17.97 17.97 -8.03
CA ILE A 6 -18.60 17.43 -6.83
C ILE A 6 -19.08 15.99 -7.09
N HIS A 7 -19.59 15.70 -8.26
CA HIS A 7 -20.08 14.37 -8.63
C HIS A 7 -18.92 13.36 -8.71
N GLN A 8 -17.83 13.72 -9.37
CA GLN A 8 -16.65 12.85 -9.46
C GLN A 8 -16.03 12.52 -8.10
N HIS A 9 -15.91 13.48 -7.20
CA HIS A 9 -15.41 13.23 -5.84
C HIS A 9 -16.36 12.36 -5.02
N LEU A 10 -17.66 12.52 -5.18
CA LEU A 10 -18.65 11.70 -4.48
C LEU A 10 -18.59 10.25 -4.97
N ASP A 11 -18.48 10.04 -6.27
CA ASP A 11 -18.40 8.72 -6.88
C ASP A 11 -17.11 7.99 -6.45
N ALA A 12 -15.96 8.67 -6.44
CA ALA A 12 -14.72 8.10 -5.97
C ALA A 12 -14.79 7.70 -4.48
N SER A 13 -15.36 8.54 -3.63
CA SER A 13 -15.53 8.24 -2.21
C SER A 13 -16.47 7.05 -1.97
N LEU A 14 -17.58 6.98 -2.73
CA LEU A 14 -18.50 5.84 -2.67
C LEU A 14 -17.84 4.55 -3.17
N PHE A 15 -17.06 4.61 -4.24
CA PHE A 15 -16.33 3.48 -4.77
C PHE A 15 -15.30 2.95 -3.76
N MET A 16 -14.57 3.84 -3.10
CA MET A 16 -13.63 3.49 -2.02
C MET A 16 -14.34 2.86 -0.82
N MET A 17 -15.47 3.44 -0.37
CA MET A 17 -16.25 2.87 0.73
C MET A 17 -16.79 1.48 0.37
N THR A 18 -17.32 1.31 -0.83
CA THR A 18 -17.81 0.01 -1.33
C THR A 18 -16.68 -1.00 -1.36
N THR A 19 -15.53 -0.63 -1.91
CA THR A 19 -14.35 -1.50 -1.97
C THR A 19 -13.91 -1.92 -0.57
N LYS A 20 -13.76 -0.97 0.35
CA LYS A 20 -13.37 -1.24 1.74
C LYS A 20 -14.34 -2.21 2.41
N THR A 21 -15.64 -1.94 2.32
CA THR A 21 -16.68 -2.78 2.93
C THR A 21 -16.68 -4.20 2.35
N LEU A 22 -16.52 -4.31 1.04
CA LEU A 22 -16.48 -5.60 0.35
C LEU A 22 -15.26 -6.43 0.76
N LEU A 23 -14.07 -5.82 0.77
CA LEU A 23 -12.84 -6.48 1.22
C LEU A 23 -12.97 -6.93 2.69
N GLN A 24 -13.50 -6.08 3.56
CA GLN A 24 -13.71 -6.40 4.97
C GLN A 24 -14.68 -7.58 5.13
N ASN A 25 -15.85 -7.54 4.52
CA ASN A 25 -16.86 -8.60 4.63
C ASN A 25 -16.34 -9.96 4.14
N LEU A 26 -15.63 -9.98 3.01
CA LEU A 26 -15.06 -11.22 2.46
C LEU A 26 -13.95 -11.77 3.39
N THR A 27 -13.16 -10.89 3.99
CA THR A 27 -12.12 -11.28 4.95
C THR A 27 -12.72 -11.85 6.23
N GLU A 28 -13.73 -11.19 6.78
CA GLU A 28 -14.45 -11.66 7.99
C GLU A 28 -15.17 -13.00 7.75
N ALA A 29 -15.58 -13.27 6.51
CA ALA A 29 -16.12 -14.57 6.11
C ALA A 29 -15.05 -15.68 6.00
N GLY A 30 -13.77 -15.37 6.26
CA GLY A 30 -12.67 -16.33 6.25
C GLY A 30 -12.14 -16.68 4.85
N ALA A 31 -12.42 -15.86 3.85
CA ALA A 31 -11.87 -16.06 2.52
C ALA A 31 -10.35 -15.75 2.50
N SER A 32 -9.60 -16.51 1.69
CA SER A 32 -8.18 -16.25 1.49
C SER A 32 -7.96 -14.95 0.73
N PRO A 33 -6.77 -14.28 0.84
CA PRO A 33 -6.48 -13.03 0.15
C PRO A 33 -6.71 -13.09 -1.37
N GLU A 34 -6.35 -14.20 -2.02
CA GLU A 34 -6.61 -14.41 -3.45
C GLU A 34 -8.11 -14.39 -3.76
N ARG A 35 -8.90 -15.08 -2.94
CA ARG A 35 -10.35 -15.14 -3.11
C ARG A 35 -11.00 -13.80 -2.82
N VAL A 36 -10.58 -13.11 -1.76
CA VAL A 36 -11.06 -11.76 -1.42
C VAL A 36 -10.88 -10.83 -2.61
N PHE A 37 -9.69 -10.80 -3.21
CA PHE A 37 -9.41 -9.90 -4.33
C PHE A 37 -10.14 -10.32 -5.62
N SER A 38 -10.25 -11.61 -5.88
CA SER A 38 -10.94 -12.11 -7.07
C SER A 38 -12.44 -11.80 -7.05
N GLU A 39 -13.10 -12.02 -5.91
CA GLU A 39 -14.53 -11.71 -5.74
C GLU A 39 -14.77 -10.20 -5.70
N ALA A 40 -13.90 -9.44 -5.02
CA ALA A 40 -13.99 -7.99 -5.00
C ALA A 40 -13.82 -7.40 -6.40
N ASN A 41 -12.82 -7.84 -7.15
CA ASN A 41 -12.60 -7.38 -8.53
C ASN A 41 -13.80 -7.65 -9.42
N LYS A 42 -14.38 -8.85 -9.33
CA LYS A 42 -15.58 -9.20 -10.10
C LYS A 42 -16.72 -8.23 -9.80
N TYR A 43 -17.04 -8.03 -8.52
CA TYR A 43 -18.11 -7.12 -8.11
C TYR A 43 -17.85 -5.68 -8.57
N LEU A 44 -16.62 -5.20 -8.40
CA LEU A 44 -16.24 -3.84 -8.80
C LEU A 44 -16.34 -3.65 -10.32
N CYS A 45 -15.88 -4.60 -11.13
CA CYS A 45 -15.99 -4.53 -12.59
C CYS A 45 -17.46 -4.51 -13.06
N GLU A 46 -18.33 -5.34 -12.44
CA GLU A 46 -19.75 -5.40 -12.78
C GLU A 46 -20.52 -4.11 -12.45
N ASN A 47 -20.02 -3.31 -11.50
CA ASN A 47 -20.67 -2.09 -11.00
C ASN A 47 -19.85 -0.81 -11.25
N ASN A 48 -18.98 -0.81 -12.24
CA ASN A 48 -18.01 0.25 -12.51
C ASN A 48 -18.31 0.97 -13.85
N GLU A 49 -19.39 1.72 -13.93
CA GLU A 49 -19.77 2.46 -15.14
C GLU A 49 -18.78 3.59 -15.50
N ILE A 50 -18.00 4.08 -14.52
CA ILE A 50 -17.12 5.24 -14.65
C ILE A 50 -15.66 4.83 -14.94
N GLY A 51 -15.35 3.53 -14.86
CA GLY A 51 -13.99 3.02 -15.12
C GLY A 51 -12.99 3.32 -14.00
N MET A 52 -13.44 3.39 -12.74
CA MET A 52 -12.57 3.57 -11.58
C MET A 52 -11.81 2.29 -11.24
N PHE A 53 -10.69 2.44 -10.58
CA PHE A 53 -9.90 1.33 -10.06
C PHE A 53 -9.31 1.66 -8.69
N VAL A 54 -8.92 0.62 -7.97
CA VAL A 54 -8.25 0.75 -6.66
C VAL A 54 -6.99 -0.10 -6.65
N THR A 55 -5.90 0.47 -6.15
CA THR A 55 -4.73 -0.30 -5.76
C THR A 55 -4.92 -0.82 -4.34
N ALA A 56 -4.53 -2.06 -4.08
CA ALA A 56 -4.67 -2.65 -2.76
C ALA A 56 -3.56 -3.66 -2.45
N PHE A 57 -3.14 -3.68 -1.20
CA PHE A 57 -2.30 -4.72 -0.64
C PHE A 57 -3.01 -5.33 0.55
N MET A 58 -3.09 -6.65 0.59
CA MET A 58 -3.69 -7.38 1.70
C MET A 58 -2.77 -8.51 2.13
N GLY A 59 -2.61 -8.68 3.44
CA GLY A 59 -1.88 -9.79 4.02
C GLY A 59 -2.51 -10.29 5.30
N ILE A 60 -2.41 -11.59 5.53
CA ILE A 60 -2.84 -12.28 6.75
C ILE A 60 -1.61 -12.89 7.41
N LEU A 61 -1.31 -12.47 8.63
CA LEU A 61 -0.24 -13.04 9.46
C LEU A 61 -0.83 -14.00 10.48
N GLU A 62 -0.44 -15.25 10.40
CA GLU A 62 -0.71 -16.26 11.42
C GLU A 62 0.35 -16.14 12.53
N LEU A 63 -0.05 -15.66 13.70
CA LEU A 63 0.90 -15.37 14.79
C LEU A 63 1.59 -16.61 15.35
N ASP A 64 0.90 -17.76 15.35
CA ASP A 64 1.45 -19.02 15.90
C ASP A 64 2.52 -19.64 15.00
N THR A 65 2.41 -19.45 13.70
CA THR A 65 3.32 -20.05 12.71
C THR A 65 4.30 -19.05 12.11
N GLY A 66 3.99 -17.75 12.19
CA GLY A 66 4.71 -16.70 11.49
C GLY A 66 4.42 -16.67 9.98
N ARG A 67 3.50 -17.49 9.48
CA ARG A 67 3.13 -17.50 8.08
C ARG A 67 2.36 -16.24 7.71
N PHE A 68 2.88 -15.50 6.73
CA PHE A 68 2.28 -14.32 6.18
C PHE A 68 1.89 -14.58 4.73
N THR A 69 0.58 -14.68 4.48
CA THR A 69 0.01 -14.86 3.14
C THR A 69 -0.49 -13.53 2.63
N TYR A 70 -0.08 -13.10 1.44
CA TYR A 70 -0.42 -11.79 0.92
C TYR A 70 -0.71 -11.77 -0.58
N VAL A 71 -1.46 -10.75 -1.00
CA VAL A 71 -1.75 -10.41 -2.40
C VAL A 71 -1.53 -8.91 -2.60
N ASN A 72 -0.95 -8.55 -3.74
CA ASN A 72 -0.80 -7.17 -4.18
C ASN A 72 -1.59 -6.96 -5.49
N ALA A 73 -2.50 -6.00 -5.49
CA ALA A 73 -3.28 -5.56 -6.64
C ALA A 73 -2.86 -4.13 -7.05
N GLY A 74 -1.68 -4.01 -7.64
CA GLY A 74 -1.17 -2.74 -8.17
C GLY A 74 -0.72 -1.72 -7.12
N HIS A 75 -0.69 -2.07 -5.85
CA HIS A 75 -0.19 -1.20 -4.78
C HIS A 75 1.34 -1.17 -4.77
N ASN A 76 1.92 -0.09 -4.24
CA ASN A 76 3.36 0.06 -4.06
C ASN A 76 3.93 -1.17 -3.34
N PRO A 77 5.07 -1.72 -3.81
CA PRO A 77 5.65 -2.90 -3.20
C PRO A 77 6.14 -2.55 -1.77
N PRO A 78 5.79 -3.36 -0.76
CA PRO A 78 6.32 -3.16 0.58
C PRO A 78 7.84 -3.36 0.65
N LEU A 79 8.48 -2.78 1.68
CA LEU A 79 9.83 -3.15 2.06
C LEU A 79 9.80 -4.14 3.23
N PHE A 80 10.62 -5.16 3.14
CA PHE A 80 10.77 -6.19 4.16
C PHE A 80 12.19 -6.22 4.71
N ARG A 81 12.32 -6.38 6.05
CA ARG A 81 13.58 -6.52 6.75
C ARG A 81 13.57 -7.74 7.64
N LYS A 82 14.49 -8.66 7.45
CA LYS A 82 14.78 -9.70 8.46
C LYS A 82 15.44 -9.09 9.68
N ALA A 83 15.21 -9.71 10.83
CA ALA A 83 15.84 -9.30 12.09
C ALA A 83 17.36 -9.09 11.93
N GLY A 84 17.85 -7.91 12.33
CA GLY A 84 19.26 -7.51 12.17
C GLY A 84 19.71 -7.22 10.73
N GLY A 85 18.86 -7.39 9.73
CA GLY A 85 19.18 -7.15 8.32
C GLY A 85 18.87 -5.74 7.86
N ARG A 86 18.81 -5.57 6.53
CA ARG A 86 18.42 -4.34 5.84
C ARG A 86 17.03 -4.49 5.23
N TYR A 87 16.33 -3.37 5.08
CA TYR A 87 15.12 -3.32 4.28
C TYR A 87 15.45 -3.55 2.81
N SER A 88 14.64 -4.34 2.16
CA SER A 88 14.68 -4.54 0.71
C SER A 88 13.26 -4.70 0.19
N TRP A 89 13.07 -4.36 -1.08
CA TRP A 89 11.77 -4.47 -1.72
C TRP A 89 11.27 -5.91 -1.69
N LEU A 90 10.04 -6.08 -1.24
CA LEU A 90 9.36 -7.37 -1.31
C LEU A 90 9.06 -7.69 -2.79
N LYS A 91 9.87 -8.57 -3.37
CA LYS A 91 9.75 -8.96 -4.78
C LYS A 91 8.43 -9.68 -5.01
N SER A 92 7.46 -8.96 -5.51
CA SER A 92 6.19 -9.51 -5.98
C SER A 92 5.92 -8.95 -7.37
N PRO A 93 5.58 -9.78 -8.37
CA PRO A 93 5.07 -9.22 -9.61
C PRO A 93 3.86 -8.36 -9.26
N PRO A 94 3.77 -7.12 -9.76
CA PRO A 94 2.60 -6.30 -9.52
C PRO A 94 1.38 -7.04 -10.08
N GLY A 95 0.37 -7.24 -9.23
CA GLY A 95 -0.96 -7.64 -9.67
C GLY A 95 -1.63 -6.46 -10.37
N PHE A 96 -2.64 -6.76 -11.20
CA PHE A 96 -3.45 -5.70 -11.79
C PHE A 96 -4.40 -5.10 -10.73
N VAL A 97 -4.74 -3.82 -10.88
CA VAL A 97 -5.61 -3.09 -9.95
C VAL A 97 -7.00 -3.72 -9.83
N LEU A 98 -7.68 -3.49 -8.73
CA LEU A 98 -9.08 -3.90 -8.51
C LEU A 98 -10.03 -3.00 -9.31
N GLY A 99 -11.04 -3.60 -9.95
CA GLY A 99 -12.04 -2.89 -10.76
C GLY A 99 -11.55 -2.49 -12.17
N GLY A 100 -10.27 -2.74 -12.50
CA GLY A 100 -9.70 -2.31 -13.77
C GLY A 100 -9.92 -3.27 -14.94
N MET A 101 -10.04 -4.57 -14.68
CA MET A 101 -10.25 -5.57 -15.74
C MET A 101 -10.94 -6.82 -15.18
N GLU A 102 -12.04 -7.19 -15.81
CA GLU A 102 -12.77 -8.42 -15.48
C GLU A 102 -11.90 -9.67 -15.73
N GLY A 103 -12.07 -10.70 -14.89
CA GLY A 103 -11.34 -11.96 -15.02
C GLY A 103 -9.86 -11.89 -14.62
N THR A 104 -9.41 -10.78 -14.03
CA THR A 104 -8.06 -10.68 -13.46
C THR A 104 -7.83 -11.77 -12.42
N ARG A 105 -6.68 -12.45 -12.52
CA ARG A 105 -6.27 -13.47 -11.56
C ARG A 105 -5.27 -12.89 -10.58
N TYR A 106 -5.61 -12.95 -9.31
CA TYR A 106 -4.71 -12.60 -8.21
C TYR A 106 -4.04 -13.88 -7.70
N ARG A 107 -2.80 -13.76 -7.24
CA ARG A 107 -2.05 -14.91 -6.73
C ARG A 107 -1.53 -14.60 -5.33
N GLU A 108 -1.82 -15.49 -4.42
CA GLU A 108 -1.22 -15.46 -3.09
C GLU A 108 0.28 -15.73 -3.15
N ARG A 109 0.96 -15.10 -2.20
CA ARG A 109 2.36 -15.34 -1.90
C ARG A 109 2.52 -15.54 -0.43
N GLU A 110 3.54 -16.28 -0.07
CA GLU A 110 3.85 -16.57 1.32
C GLU A 110 5.23 -16.05 1.69
N LEU A 111 5.32 -15.60 2.93
CA LEU A 111 6.55 -15.20 3.59
C LEU A 111 6.51 -15.73 5.03
N LEU A 112 7.62 -16.27 5.51
CA LEU A 112 7.73 -16.69 6.91
C LEU A 112 8.36 -15.57 7.73
N PHE A 113 7.58 -15.00 8.65
CA PHE A 113 8.02 -14.02 9.63
C PHE A 113 8.67 -14.71 10.83
N GLN A 114 9.74 -14.13 11.31
CA GLN A 114 10.37 -14.46 12.57
C GLN A 114 10.34 -13.26 13.51
N ALA A 115 10.56 -13.50 14.80
CA ALA A 115 10.62 -12.42 15.75
C ALA A 115 11.71 -11.39 15.37
N GLY A 116 11.32 -10.12 15.31
CA GLY A 116 12.19 -9.02 14.90
C GLY A 116 12.18 -8.70 13.40
N ASP A 117 11.50 -9.50 12.57
CA ASP A 117 11.25 -9.15 11.18
C ASP A 117 10.29 -7.96 11.10
N ARG A 118 10.42 -7.14 10.06
CA ARG A 118 9.60 -5.95 9.85
C ARG A 118 9.11 -5.85 8.42
N LEU A 119 7.86 -5.45 8.25
CA LEU A 119 7.26 -5.07 6.98
C LEU A 119 6.91 -3.58 7.03
N PHE A 120 7.34 -2.83 6.03
CA PHE A 120 7.02 -1.42 5.86
C PHE A 120 6.08 -1.26 4.68
N LEU A 121 4.87 -0.77 4.96
CA LEU A 121 3.84 -0.45 3.98
C LEU A 121 3.72 1.06 3.87
N TYR A 122 3.43 1.58 2.69
CA TYR A 122 3.32 3.02 2.46
C TYR A 122 2.44 3.30 1.23
N THR A 123 1.87 4.49 1.17
CA THR A 123 1.20 5.01 -0.03
C THR A 123 2.17 5.78 -0.92
N ASP A 124 1.83 5.96 -2.19
CA ASP A 124 2.58 6.72 -3.18
C ASP A 124 2.88 8.16 -2.75
N GLY A 125 2.03 8.77 -1.91
CA GLY A 125 2.31 10.06 -1.30
C GLY A 125 3.67 10.17 -0.58
N VAL A 126 4.26 9.03 -0.15
CA VAL A 126 5.63 9.00 0.40
C VAL A 126 6.68 9.22 -0.69
N THR A 127 6.63 8.43 -1.74
CA THR A 127 7.66 8.41 -2.79
C THR A 127 7.46 9.50 -3.84
N GLU A 128 6.23 10.00 -3.97
CA GLU A 128 5.84 11.08 -4.88
C GLU A 128 5.85 12.46 -4.20
N ALA A 129 6.22 12.55 -2.91
CA ALA A 129 6.43 13.82 -2.24
C ALA A 129 7.44 14.70 -3.02
N LEU A 130 7.03 15.92 -3.36
CA LEU A 130 7.80 16.87 -4.17
C LEU A 130 8.54 17.88 -3.30
N ASN A 131 9.74 18.27 -3.71
CA ASN A 131 10.40 19.43 -3.15
C ASN A 131 10.11 20.69 -3.99
N LEU A 132 10.62 21.84 -3.55
CA LEU A 132 10.47 23.13 -4.25
C LEU A 132 11.09 23.16 -5.67
N ARG A 133 11.86 22.15 -6.05
CA ARG A 133 12.44 21.97 -7.38
C ARG A 133 11.70 20.93 -8.23
N GLU A 134 10.51 20.49 -7.76
CA GLU A 134 9.71 19.43 -8.41
C GLU A 134 10.44 18.08 -8.53
N GLU A 135 11.41 17.80 -7.65
CA GLU A 135 12.05 16.49 -7.54
C GLU A 135 11.24 15.59 -6.61
N LEU A 136 11.10 14.31 -6.96
CA LEU A 136 10.41 13.31 -6.12
C LEU A 136 11.32 12.83 -4.97
N PHE A 137 10.73 12.54 -3.81
CA PHE A 137 11.42 11.83 -2.73
C PHE A 137 11.95 10.48 -3.23
N SER A 138 11.18 9.76 -3.97
CA SER A 138 11.48 8.51 -4.67
C SER A 138 11.69 7.28 -3.81
N ASP A 139 11.55 6.13 -4.45
CA ASP A 139 11.83 4.81 -3.85
C ASP A 139 13.26 4.70 -3.29
N LEU A 140 14.23 5.27 -4.01
CA LEU A 140 15.63 5.22 -3.59
C LEU A 140 15.86 5.92 -2.25
N ARG A 141 15.32 7.13 -2.08
CA ARG A 141 15.45 7.87 -0.82
C ARG A 141 14.72 7.18 0.33
N LEU A 142 13.55 6.60 0.06
CA LEU A 142 12.83 5.81 1.06
C LEU A 142 13.67 4.61 1.51
N GLU A 143 14.25 3.86 0.59
CA GLU A 143 15.10 2.71 0.92
C GLU A 143 16.36 3.14 1.68
N GLU A 144 17.01 4.22 1.28
CA GLU A 144 18.16 4.80 1.97
C GLU A 144 17.81 5.25 3.39
N THR A 145 16.68 5.95 3.57
CA THR A 145 16.19 6.41 4.87
C THR A 145 15.95 5.25 5.83
N LEU A 146 15.23 4.22 5.38
CA LEU A 146 14.95 3.02 6.18
C LEU A 146 16.21 2.23 6.53
N ASN A 147 17.24 2.32 5.71
CA ASN A 147 18.50 1.59 5.86
C ASN A 147 19.64 2.44 6.46
N ALA A 148 19.39 3.69 6.82
CA ALA A 148 20.36 4.52 7.51
C ALA A 148 20.81 3.87 8.84
N ASP A 149 22.07 4.03 9.22
CA ASP A 149 22.59 3.40 10.46
C ASP A 149 21.80 3.84 11.69
N VAL A 150 21.36 5.09 11.73
CA VAL A 150 20.52 5.63 12.81
C VAL A 150 19.16 4.94 12.90
N ALA A 151 18.59 4.46 11.77
CA ALA A 151 17.29 3.82 11.71
C ALA A 151 17.29 2.35 12.17
N ARG A 152 18.46 1.71 12.24
CA ARG A 152 18.58 0.26 12.54
C ARG A 152 18.02 -0.13 13.89
N GLU A 153 18.32 0.68 14.93
CA GLU A 153 17.95 0.39 16.32
C GLU A 153 16.61 1.06 16.73
N MET A 154 15.99 1.82 15.85
CA MET A 154 14.73 2.49 16.14
C MET A 154 13.60 1.46 16.33
N ASP A 155 12.73 1.69 17.31
CA ASP A 155 11.43 1.03 17.39
C ASP A 155 10.53 1.51 16.23
N VAL A 156 9.38 0.86 16.03
CA VAL A 156 8.47 1.13 14.90
C VAL A 156 7.99 2.60 14.92
N THR A 157 7.58 3.10 16.08
CA THR A 157 7.06 4.47 16.22
C THR A 157 8.11 5.51 15.90
N THR A 158 9.33 5.31 16.39
CA THR A 158 10.46 6.22 16.15
C THR A 158 10.88 6.18 14.69
N LEU A 159 10.86 4.99 14.07
CA LEU A 159 11.17 4.83 12.65
C LEU A 159 10.18 5.59 11.75
N LEU A 160 8.88 5.48 12.02
CA LEU A 160 7.87 6.22 11.25
C LEU A 160 8.07 7.73 11.37
N LYS A 161 8.34 8.24 12.58
CA LYS A 161 8.66 9.66 12.79
C LYS A 161 9.94 10.10 12.07
N HIS A 162 10.95 9.22 12.03
CA HIS A 162 12.18 9.47 11.30
C HIS A 162 11.92 9.60 9.81
N VAL A 163 11.18 8.65 9.21
CA VAL A 163 10.81 8.72 7.78
C VAL A 163 10.02 10.00 7.50
N GLN A 164 9.03 10.34 8.33
CA GLN A 164 8.26 11.59 8.18
C GLN A 164 9.18 12.81 8.21
N SER A 165 10.11 12.87 9.16
CA SER A 165 11.05 13.99 9.27
C SER A 165 11.98 14.12 8.06
N GLU A 166 12.37 13.02 7.44
CA GLU A 166 13.18 13.03 6.22
C GLU A 166 12.37 13.53 5.01
N ILE A 167 11.09 13.14 4.92
CA ILE A 167 10.17 13.67 3.91
C ILE A 167 9.98 15.19 4.11
N ASP A 168 9.67 15.63 5.33
CA ASP A 168 9.45 17.05 5.65
C ASP A 168 10.69 17.90 5.33
N ARG A 169 11.88 17.38 5.64
CA ARG A 169 13.15 18.03 5.31
C ARG A 169 13.39 18.12 3.81
N PHE A 170 13.02 17.07 3.07
CA PHE A 170 13.18 17.01 1.63
C PHE A 170 12.22 17.95 0.91
N THR A 171 10.96 18.01 1.34
CA THR A 171 9.94 18.87 0.73
C THR A 171 10.20 20.35 0.99
N ASP A 172 10.84 20.68 2.13
CA ASP A 172 11.26 22.05 2.50
C ASP A 172 10.13 23.08 2.38
N GLY A 173 8.91 22.68 2.78
CA GLY A 173 7.72 23.52 2.75
C GLY A 173 6.97 23.55 1.42
N ALA A 174 7.29 22.68 0.46
CA ALA A 174 6.46 22.48 -0.70
C ALA A 174 5.09 21.90 -0.32
N ASP A 175 4.06 22.22 -1.09
CA ASP A 175 2.71 21.71 -0.87
C ASP A 175 2.68 20.19 -1.02
N GLN A 176 1.99 19.52 -0.08
CA GLN A 176 1.78 18.08 -0.15
C GLN A 176 0.80 17.75 -1.28
N ALA A 177 1.24 16.92 -2.22
CA ALA A 177 0.45 16.57 -3.41
C ALA A 177 -0.57 15.44 -3.14
N ASP A 178 -0.28 14.53 -2.20
CA ASP A 178 -1.13 13.39 -1.87
C ASP A 178 -0.98 12.98 -0.40
N ASP A 179 -1.93 12.19 0.11
CA ASP A 179 -1.96 11.71 1.50
C ASP A 179 -0.81 10.72 1.78
N ILE A 180 -0.03 11.01 2.81
CA ILE A 180 1.05 10.16 3.29
C ILE A 180 0.51 9.21 4.35
N THR A 181 0.56 7.91 4.04
CA THR A 181 0.28 6.82 4.99
C THR A 181 1.45 5.85 5.05
N MET A 182 1.80 5.48 6.28
CA MET A 182 2.89 4.53 6.55
C MET A 182 2.51 3.56 7.67
#